data_ba9caa76b7ad2b6e5b4a8ef47755a904
#
_entry.id   ba9caa76b7ad2b6e5b4a8ef47755a904
#
_cell.length_a   1.000
_cell.length_b   1.000
_cell.length_c   1.000
_cell.angle_alpha   90.00
_cell.angle_beta   90.00
_cell.angle_gamma   90.00
#
_symmetry.space_group_name_H-M   'P 1'
#
loop_
_entity.id
_entity.type
_entity.pdbx_description
1 polymer ?
#
loop_
_entity_poly.entity_id
_entity_poly.type
_entity_poly.pdbx_seq_one_letter_code
_entity_poly.pdbx_strand_id
1 'polypeptide(L)'
;TLVSAVHTAVGQLPLVAGKPEPAIFLTALREFDTDAALFVGDRIDTDITGANRAGIDSALVMTGVSTRKELLGAKPEGRPKFILGDLSQLLTRYAAPKKTKRGFACGSAEVELLANRVVVTHGDPKSLDALKAACAVIWSSDQPIYALDVEAALYQ
;
A
#
# COMPACT_ATOMS: atom_id res chain seq x y z
N THR A 1 -10.04 21.42 18.91
CA THR A 1 -10.89 21.17 17.73
C THR A 1 -12.37 21.24 18.10
N LEU A 2 -13.29 21.42 17.13
CA LEU A 2 -14.74 21.43 17.37
C LEU A 2 -15.22 20.12 18.04
N VAL A 3 -14.67 18.99 17.61
CA VAL A 3 -14.96 17.67 18.19
C VAL A 3 -14.59 17.62 19.66
N SER A 4 -13.45 18.17 20.07
CA SER A 4 -13.05 18.24 21.48
C SER A 4 -14.02 19.07 22.31
N ALA A 5 -14.50 20.19 21.79
CA ALA A 5 -15.48 21.05 22.48
C ALA A 5 -16.81 20.30 22.71
N VAL A 6 -17.31 19.61 21.71
CA VAL A 6 -18.54 18.79 21.84
C VAL A 6 -18.32 17.65 22.84
N HIS A 7 -17.20 16.92 22.74
CA HIS A 7 -16.85 15.85 23.69
C HIS A 7 -16.87 16.37 25.14
N THR A 8 -16.23 17.52 25.38
CA THR A 8 -16.17 18.12 26.71
C THR A 8 -17.57 18.49 27.21
N ALA A 9 -18.44 18.97 26.32
CA ALA A 9 -19.79 19.39 26.69
C ALA A 9 -20.74 18.21 27.00
N VAL A 10 -20.63 17.11 26.24
CA VAL A 10 -21.59 15.98 26.36
C VAL A 10 -21.03 14.78 27.11
N GLY A 11 -19.74 14.74 27.43
CA GLY A 11 -19.10 13.65 28.17
C GLY A 11 -18.99 12.33 27.41
N GLN A 12 -19.27 12.32 26.08
CA GLN A 12 -19.24 11.13 25.23
C GLN A 12 -18.12 11.24 24.19
N LEU A 13 -17.37 10.15 24.00
CA LEU A 13 -16.36 10.08 22.94
C LEU A 13 -17.04 10.07 21.56
N PRO A 14 -16.49 10.78 20.58
CA PRO A 14 -17.01 10.77 19.22
C PRO A 14 -16.81 9.40 18.57
N LEU A 15 -17.80 8.96 17.81
CA LEU A 15 -17.66 7.83 16.90
C LEU A 15 -17.07 8.33 15.59
N VAL A 16 -15.95 7.73 15.17
CA VAL A 16 -15.32 8.04 13.88
C VAL A 16 -15.91 7.10 12.83
N ALA A 17 -16.58 7.67 11.82
CA ALA A 17 -17.18 6.91 10.72
C ALA A 17 -16.43 7.06 9.40
N GLY A 18 -15.51 8.04 9.31
CA GLY A 18 -14.69 8.29 8.12
C GLY A 18 -13.46 7.40 8.04
N LYS A 19 -12.85 7.32 6.85
CA LYS A 19 -11.59 6.58 6.61
C LYS A 19 -10.52 6.92 7.67
N PRO A 20 -9.79 5.95 8.20
CA PRO A 20 -9.69 4.54 7.79
C PRO A 20 -10.72 3.59 8.43
N GLU A 21 -11.77 4.09 9.07
CA GLU A 21 -12.78 3.21 9.66
C GLU A 21 -13.60 2.50 8.58
N PRO A 22 -13.95 1.20 8.75
CA PRO A 22 -14.50 0.37 7.68
C PRO A 22 -15.96 0.71 7.32
N ALA A 23 -16.66 1.50 8.11
CA ALA A 23 -18.10 1.72 7.97
C ALA A 23 -18.52 2.22 6.57
N ILE A 24 -17.79 3.18 6.00
CA ILE A 24 -18.09 3.73 4.67
C ILE A 24 -17.90 2.69 3.56
N PHE A 25 -16.86 1.86 3.66
CA PHE A 25 -16.58 0.79 2.69
C PHE A 25 -17.64 -0.30 2.74
N LEU A 26 -18.01 -0.74 3.93
CA LEU A 26 -19.06 -1.75 4.16
C LEU A 26 -20.43 -1.26 3.70
N THR A 27 -20.70 0.03 3.83
CA THR A 27 -21.94 0.63 3.33
C THR A 27 -21.96 0.58 1.79
N ALA A 28 -20.86 0.93 1.11
CA ALA A 28 -20.77 0.86 -0.32
C ALA A 28 -20.95 -0.59 -0.85
N LEU A 29 -20.32 -1.60 -0.21
CA LEU A 29 -20.51 -3.01 -0.60
C LEU A 29 -21.97 -3.44 -0.52
N ARG A 30 -22.69 -3.05 0.52
CA ARG A 30 -24.11 -3.37 0.68
C ARG A 30 -25.00 -2.67 -0.36
N GLU A 31 -24.68 -1.42 -0.71
CA GLU A 31 -25.39 -0.64 -1.70
C GLU A 31 -25.31 -1.28 -3.09
N PHE A 32 -24.16 -1.86 -3.45
CA PHE A 32 -23.94 -2.50 -4.75
C PHE A 32 -24.15 -4.03 -4.74
N ASP A 33 -24.55 -4.61 -3.59
CA ASP A 33 -24.76 -6.05 -3.43
C ASP A 33 -23.64 -6.91 -4.04
N THR A 34 -22.40 -6.62 -3.66
CA THR A 34 -21.21 -7.27 -4.21
C THR A 34 -20.19 -7.63 -3.15
N ASP A 35 -19.60 -8.81 -3.29
CA ASP A 35 -18.43 -9.26 -2.52
C ASP A 35 -17.11 -9.03 -3.27
N ALA A 36 -17.19 -8.71 -4.57
CA ALA A 36 -16.01 -8.52 -5.43
C ALA A 36 -15.81 -7.03 -5.73
N ALA A 37 -15.17 -6.34 -4.81
CA ALA A 37 -14.86 -4.92 -4.96
C ALA A 37 -13.35 -4.67 -4.91
N LEU A 38 -12.90 -3.69 -5.68
CA LEU A 38 -11.55 -3.12 -5.60
C LEU A 38 -11.67 -1.65 -5.18
N PHE A 39 -11.04 -1.31 -4.06
CA PHE A 39 -10.93 0.08 -3.66
C PHE A 39 -9.62 0.68 -4.21
N VAL A 40 -9.73 1.80 -4.92
CA VAL A 40 -8.58 2.52 -5.49
C VAL A 40 -8.41 3.85 -4.75
N GLY A 41 -7.23 4.08 -4.20
CA GLY A 41 -6.92 5.30 -3.46
C GLY A 41 -5.46 5.68 -3.57
N ASP A 42 -5.13 6.87 -3.06
CA ASP A 42 -3.79 7.44 -3.12
C ASP A 42 -3.16 7.64 -1.73
N ARG A 43 -3.90 7.30 -0.67
CA ARG A 43 -3.42 7.43 0.71
C ARG A 43 -3.39 6.10 1.44
N ILE A 44 -2.19 5.73 1.91
CA ILE A 44 -1.98 4.50 2.67
C ILE A 44 -2.72 4.54 4.01
N ASP A 45 -2.63 5.67 4.73
CA ASP A 45 -3.14 5.83 6.10
C ASP A 45 -4.67 5.79 6.19
N THR A 46 -5.36 6.20 5.14
CA THR A 46 -6.84 6.29 5.13
C THR A 46 -7.48 5.34 4.13
N ASP A 47 -7.04 5.36 2.88
CA ASP A 47 -7.69 4.62 1.79
C ASP A 47 -7.36 3.14 1.85
N ILE A 48 -6.07 2.83 1.83
CA ILE A 48 -5.60 1.45 1.79
C ILE A 48 -5.87 0.76 3.12
N THR A 49 -5.54 1.41 4.23
CA THR A 49 -5.81 0.88 5.57
C THR A 49 -7.30 0.65 5.78
N GLY A 50 -8.16 1.57 5.35
CA GLY A 50 -9.60 1.44 5.48
C GLY A 50 -10.19 0.31 4.64
N ALA A 51 -9.75 0.17 3.37
CA ALA A 51 -10.17 -0.93 2.49
C ALA A 51 -9.72 -2.29 3.06
N ASN A 52 -8.48 -2.39 3.51
CA ASN A 52 -7.94 -3.62 4.11
C ASN A 52 -8.68 -4.01 5.40
N ARG A 53 -9.03 -3.05 6.27
CA ARG A 53 -9.86 -3.27 7.47
C ARG A 53 -11.27 -3.73 7.13
N ALA A 54 -11.80 -3.28 6.01
CA ALA A 54 -13.11 -3.72 5.51
C ALA A 54 -13.06 -5.08 4.76
N GLY A 55 -11.88 -5.67 4.58
CA GLY A 55 -11.70 -6.92 3.82
C GLY A 55 -11.82 -6.74 2.31
N ILE A 56 -11.68 -5.52 1.79
CA ILE A 56 -11.77 -5.19 0.37
C ILE A 56 -10.37 -5.17 -0.22
N ASP A 57 -10.20 -5.74 -1.41
CA ASP A 57 -8.97 -5.61 -2.19
C ASP A 57 -8.65 -4.12 -2.44
N SER A 58 -7.40 -3.73 -2.24
CA SER A 58 -6.98 -2.34 -2.38
C SER A 58 -5.91 -2.14 -3.44
N ALA A 59 -5.99 -1.01 -4.16
CA ALA A 59 -4.99 -0.56 -5.12
C ALA A 59 -4.52 0.85 -4.74
N LEU A 60 -3.21 1.00 -4.54
CA LEU A 60 -2.59 2.31 -4.35
C LEU A 60 -2.16 2.88 -5.70
N VAL A 61 -2.59 4.12 -6.01
CA VAL A 61 -2.09 4.88 -7.16
C VAL A 61 -1.00 5.84 -6.73
N MET A 62 0.13 5.81 -7.47
CA MET A 62 1.34 6.58 -7.13
C MET A 62 1.34 8.02 -7.65
N THR A 63 0.24 8.49 -8.23
CA THR A 63 0.07 9.88 -8.70
C THR A 63 -0.46 10.83 -7.62
N GLY A 64 -0.77 10.32 -6.43
CA GLY A 64 -1.41 11.10 -5.36
C GLY A 64 -0.47 11.45 -4.21
N VAL A 65 -1.00 11.33 -2.99
CA VAL A 65 -0.37 11.84 -1.75
C VAL A 65 0.74 10.93 -1.22
N SER A 66 0.51 9.61 -1.19
CA SER A 66 1.47 8.68 -0.60
C SER A 66 2.72 8.52 -1.46
N THR A 67 3.87 8.53 -0.81
CA THR A 67 5.18 8.44 -1.43
C THR A 67 5.67 6.99 -1.54
N ARG A 68 6.67 6.76 -2.42
CA ARG A 68 7.36 5.46 -2.52
C ARG A 68 7.95 5.02 -1.18
N LYS A 69 8.54 5.97 -0.43
CA LYS A 69 9.14 5.71 0.88
C LYS A 69 8.12 5.22 1.89
N GLU A 70 6.94 5.86 1.95
CA GLU A 70 5.84 5.44 2.82
C GLU A 70 5.33 4.05 2.44
N LEU A 71 5.23 3.76 1.14
CA LEU A 71 4.78 2.47 0.65
C LEU A 71 5.76 1.34 1.02
N LEU A 72 7.06 1.53 0.80
CA LEU A 72 8.09 0.55 1.18
C LEU A 72 8.04 0.24 2.70
N GLY A 73 7.82 1.27 3.53
CA GLY A 73 7.70 1.15 4.98
C GLY A 73 6.31 0.81 5.51
N ALA A 74 5.35 0.50 4.64
CA ALA A 74 3.96 0.29 5.05
C ALA A 74 3.81 -0.91 6.00
N LYS A 75 3.09 -0.68 7.10
CA LYS A 75 2.68 -1.74 8.03
C LYS A 75 1.70 -2.71 7.33
N PRO A 76 1.55 -3.94 7.81
CA PRO A 76 0.68 -4.94 7.17
C PRO A 76 -0.72 -4.42 6.81
N GLU A 77 -1.36 -3.66 7.70
CA GLU A 77 -2.69 -3.07 7.49
C GLU A 77 -2.75 -2.01 6.38
N GLY A 78 -1.61 -1.38 6.05
CA GLY A 78 -1.49 -0.37 5.01
C GLY A 78 -0.87 -0.89 3.69
N ARG A 79 -0.66 -2.21 3.54
CA ARG A 79 -0.09 -2.79 2.32
C ARG A 79 -1.17 -3.02 1.29
N PRO A 80 -1.15 -2.33 0.13
CA PRO A 80 -2.13 -2.55 -0.92
C PRO A 80 -1.90 -3.90 -1.61
N LYS A 81 -2.96 -4.51 -2.11
CA LYS A 81 -2.87 -5.70 -2.97
C LYS A 81 -2.28 -5.37 -4.34
N PHE A 82 -2.58 -4.17 -4.85
CA PHE A 82 -2.10 -3.70 -6.15
C PHE A 82 -1.42 -2.34 -6.00
N ILE A 83 -0.34 -2.13 -6.74
CA ILE A 83 0.39 -0.86 -6.83
C ILE A 83 0.33 -0.42 -8.29
N LEU A 84 -0.24 0.76 -8.54
CA LEU A 84 -0.47 1.31 -9.87
C LEU A 84 0.29 2.63 -10.02
N GLY A 85 0.88 2.86 -11.18
CA GLY A 85 1.49 4.15 -11.50
C GLY A 85 0.43 5.24 -11.60
N ASP A 86 -0.64 4.93 -12.32
CA ASP A 86 -1.82 5.77 -12.52
C ASP A 86 -3.07 4.91 -12.78
N LEU A 87 -4.23 5.57 -12.91
CA LEU A 87 -5.52 4.89 -13.12
C LEU A 87 -5.64 4.17 -14.47
N SER A 88 -4.86 4.54 -15.49
CA SER A 88 -4.90 3.88 -16.80
C SER A 88 -4.48 2.40 -16.71
N GLN A 89 -3.67 2.07 -15.71
CA GLN A 89 -3.21 0.70 -15.48
C GLN A 89 -4.31 -0.25 -14.98
N LEU A 90 -5.47 0.24 -14.58
CA LEU A 90 -6.65 -0.59 -14.32
C LEU A 90 -7.15 -1.30 -15.60
N LEU A 91 -6.85 -0.76 -16.77
CA LEU A 91 -7.23 -1.30 -18.07
C LEU A 91 -6.19 -2.28 -18.65
N THR A 92 -5.11 -2.53 -17.94
CA THR A 92 -3.99 -3.37 -18.40
C THR A 92 -3.81 -4.58 -17.49
N ARG A 93 -3.15 -5.61 -18.02
CA ARG A 93 -2.82 -6.78 -17.20
C ARG A 93 -1.82 -6.39 -16.10
N TYR A 94 -2.17 -6.63 -14.84
CA TYR A 94 -1.29 -6.36 -13.72
C TYR A 94 -0.07 -7.30 -13.71
N ALA A 95 1.13 -6.73 -13.69
CA ALA A 95 2.37 -7.47 -13.47
C ALA A 95 2.58 -7.62 -11.95
N ALA A 96 2.32 -8.81 -11.45
CA ALA A 96 2.56 -9.14 -10.05
C ALA A 96 4.03 -9.52 -9.81
N PRO A 97 4.63 -9.15 -8.67
CA PRO A 97 5.94 -9.64 -8.28
C PRO A 97 5.97 -11.17 -8.16
N LYS A 98 7.02 -11.79 -8.70
CA LYS A 98 7.25 -13.24 -8.62
C LYS A 98 8.50 -13.52 -7.81
N LYS A 99 8.43 -14.47 -6.90
CA LYS A 99 9.55 -14.87 -6.05
C LYS A 99 10.68 -15.47 -6.91
N THR A 100 11.91 -15.04 -6.66
CA THR A 100 13.14 -15.61 -7.21
C THR A 100 13.94 -16.32 -6.11
N LYS A 101 15.18 -16.73 -6.40
CA LYS A 101 16.01 -17.42 -5.39
C LYS A 101 16.39 -16.52 -4.20
N ARG A 102 16.57 -15.21 -4.42
CA ARG A 102 17.07 -14.26 -3.43
C ARG A 102 16.18 -13.03 -3.20
N GLY A 103 15.06 -12.94 -3.92
CA GLY A 103 14.19 -11.77 -3.87
C GLY A 103 12.93 -11.92 -4.70
N PHE A 104 12.60 -10.88 -5.46
CA PHE A 104 11.44 -10.85 -6.34
C PHE A 104 11.76 -10.16 -7.67
N ALA A 105 11.16 -10.67 -8.74
CA ALA A 105 11.14 -10.04 -10.06
C ALA A 105 9.73 -9.55 -10.38
N CYS A 106 9.62 -8.38 -11.02
CA CYS A 106 8.38 -7.83 -11.53
C CYS A 106 8.65 -7.15 -12.87
N GLY A 107 7.94 -7.56 -13.92
CA GLY A 107 8.14 -7.01 -15.25
C GLY A 107 9.60 -7.02 -15.68
N SER A 108 10.19 -5.84 -15.86
CA SER A 108 11.58 -5.64 -16.29
C SER A 108 12.59 -5.49 -15.15
N ALA A 109 12.16 -5.59 -13.89
CA ALA A 109 13.02 -5.36 -12.73
C ALA A 109 13.16 -6.58 -11.83
N GLU A 110 14.35 -6.73 -11.21
CA GLU A 110 14.61 -7.71 -10.16
C GLU A 110 15.25 -7.02 -8.95
N VAL A 111 14.74 -7.35 -7.75
CA VAL A 111 15.21 -6.83 -6.47
C VAL A 111 15.56 -7.98 -5.55
N GLU A 112 16.72 -7.93 -4.94
CA GLU A 112 17.21 -8.94 -4.00
C GLU A 112 17.41 -8.38 -2.60
N LEU A 113 17.31 -9.28 -1.60
CA LEU A 113 17.73 -9.01 -0.24
C LEU A 113 19.08 -9.67 0.01
N LEU A 114 20.13 -8.85 0.11
CA LEU A 114 21.51 -9.29 0.36
C LEU A 114 21.89 -8.93 1.80
N ALA A 115 21.80 -9.90 2.71
CA ALA A 115 21.87 -9.68 4.15
C ALA A 115 20.77 -8.72 4.63
N ASN A 116 21.09 -7.45 4.85
CA ASN A 116 20.10 -6.42 5.20
C ASN A 116 19.92 -5.35 4.10
N ARG A 117 20.55 -5.54 2.92
CA ARG A 117 20.46 -4.57 1.81
C ARG A 117 19.43 -4.98 0.79
N VAL A 118 18.49 -4.09 0.49
CA VAL A 118 17.51 -4.22 -0.60
C VAL A 118 18.09 -3.51 -1.82
N VAL A 119 18.44 -4.28 -2.85
CA VAL A 119 19.20 -3.81 -4.01
C VAL A 119 18.50 -4.20 -5.31
N VAL A 120 18.42 -3.27 -6.25
CA VAL A 120 17.96 -3.57 -7.61
C VAL A 120 19.11 -4.23 -8.38
N THR A 121 18.96 -5.50 -8.72
CA THR A 121 19.98 -6.26 -9.46
C THR A 121 19.76 -6.24 -10.97
N HIS A 122 18.54 -5.92 -11.40
CA HIS A 122 18.20 -5.77 -12.81
C HIS A 122 17.08 -4.74 -13.00
N GLY A 123 17.13 -3.98 -14.09
CA GLY A 123 16.14 -2.98 -14.48
C GLY A 123 16.43 -1.58 -13.92
N ASP A 124 15.50 -0.65 -14.20
CA ASP A 124 15.58 0.73 -13.70
C ASP A 124 15.04 0.80 -12.26
N PRO A 125 15.84 1.22 -11.27
CA PRO A 125 15.42 1.32 -9.89
C PRO A 125 14.29 2.34 -9.67
N LYS A 126 14.11 3.30 -10.59
CA LYS A 126 13.00 4.27 -10.53
C LYS A 126 11.70 3.74 -11.14
N SER A 127 11.73 2.58 -11.80
CA SER A 127 10.54 1.99 -12.40
C SER A 127 9.50 1.59 -11.35
N LEU A 128 8.24 1.50 -11.78
CA LEU A 128 7.17 0.95 -10.95
C LEU A 128 7.38 -0.55 -10.67
N ASP A 129 7.97 -1.27 -11.62
CA ASP A 129 8.28 -2.68 -11.49
C ASP A 129 9.31 -2.92 -10.39
N ALA A 130 10.37 -2.09 -10.31
CA ALA A 130 11.34 -2.13 -9.23
C ALA A 130 10.69 -1.82 -7.87
N LEU A 131 9.80 -0.83 -7.79
CA LEU A 131 9.05 -0.51 -6.59
C LEU A 131 8.19 -1.69 -6.12
N LYS A 132 7.44 -2.33 -7.02
CA LYS A 132 6.61 -3.52 -6.71
C LYS A 132 7.48 -4.67 -6.20
N ALA A 133 8.58 -4.97 -6.87
CA ALA A 133 9.52 -6.01 -6.45
C ALA A 133 10.15 -5.70 -5.09
N ALA A 134 10.55 -4.45 -4.83
CA ALA A 134 11.10 -4.00 -3.56
C ALA A 134 10.08 -4.12 -2.42
N CYS A 135 8.83 -3.72 -2.65
CA CYS A 135 7.75 -3.93 -1.68
C CYS A 135 7.61 -5.42 -1.33
N ALA A 136 7.60 -6.30 -2.33
CA ALA A 136 7.48 -7.74 -2.10
C ALA A 136 8.67 -8.30 -1.31
N VAL A 137 9.91 -7.85 -1.59
CA VAL A 137 11.11 -8.21 -0.82
C VAL A 137 10.99 -7.77 0.64
N ILE A 138 10.70 -6.49 0.87
CA ILE A 138 10.63 -5.91 2.21
C ILE A 138 9.49 -6.53 3.02
N TRP A 139 8.31 -6.66 2.43
CA TRP A 139 7.12 -7.16 3.13
C TRP A 139 7.15 -8.65 3.41
N SER A 140 7.96 -9.43 2.68
CA SER A 140 8.21 -10.85 2.95
C SER A 140 9.42 -11.10 3.83
N SER A 141 10.18 -10.06 4.18
CA SER A 141 11.32 -10.15 5.09
C SER A 141 10.84 -10.26 6.55
N ASP A 142 11.52 -11.08 7.33
CA ASP A 142 11.34 -11.12 8.79
C ASP A 142 12.02 -9.94 9.51
N GLN A 143 12.75 -9.09 8.76
CA GLN A 143 13.46 -7.94 9.32
C GLN A 143 12.55 -6.70 9.33
N PRO A 144 12.57 -5.91 10.41
CA PRO A 144 11.86 -4.65 10.44
C PRO A 144 12.50 -3.63 9.47
N ILE A 145 11.69 -2.76 8.88
CA ILE A 145 12.14 -1.81 7.84
C ILE A 145 13.33 -0.94 8.29
N TYR A 146 13.42 -0.59 9.55
CA TYR A 146 14.52 0.24 10.08
C TYR A 146 15.86 -0.51 10.15
N ALA A 147 15.85 -1.84 10.06
CA ALA A 147 17.06 -2.66 10.00
C ALA A 147 17.52 -2.92 8.54
N LEU A 148 16.72 -2.53 7.55
CA LEU A 148 17.02 -2.70 6.14
C LEU A 148 17.69 -1.45 5.57
N ASP A 149 18.77 -1.66 4.82
CA ASP A 149 19.41 -0.64 3.99
C ASP A 149 18.79 -0.70 2.59
N VAL A 150 17.87 0.23 2.31
CA VAL A 150 17.13 0.28 1.04
C VAL A 150 17.82 1.24 0.09
N GLU A 151 18.11 0.79 -1.13
CA GLU A 151 18.72 1.61 -2.19
C GLU A 151 17.91 2.89 -2.43
N ALA A 152 18.60 4.05 -2.33
CA ALA A 152 17.97 5.38 -2.37
C ALA A 152 17.16 5.63 -3.65
N ALA A 153 17.58 5.07 -4.79
CA ALA A 153 16.89 5.22 -6.06
C ALA A 153 15.48 4.61 -6.08
N LEU A 154 15.16 3.68 -5.17
CA LEU A 154 13.84 3.07 -5.05
C LEU A 154 12.77 4.02 -4.51
N TYR A 155 13.17 5.07 -3.76
CA TYR A 155 12.24 5.98 -3.09
C TYR A 155 12.46 7.47 -3.40
N GLN A 156 13.31 7.77 -4.38
CA GLN A 156 13.51 9.13 -4.94
C GLN A 156 12.63 9.41 -6.15
#